data_488f2a6a25df497a48416a2ad74cea71
#
_entry.id   488f2a6a25df497a48416a2ad74cea71
#
_cell.length_a   1.000
_cell.length_b   1.000
_cell.length_c   1.000
_cell.angle_alpha   90.00
_cell.angle_beta   90.00
_cell.angle_gamma   90.00
#
_symmetry.space_group_name_H-M   'P 1'
#
loop_
_entity.id
_entity.type
_entity.pdbx_description
1 polymer ?
#
loop_
_entity_poly.entity_id
_entity_poly.type
_entity_poly.pdbx_seq_one_letter_code
_entity_poly.pdbx_strand_id
1 'polypeptide(L)'
;EPHARIGEILVEQGAVPPQVVKAAVDQQKRVEEKRSGEARIVKVPSDRLDALIDRVGELVIAGVGTHLQISRIQRPDIQESAEVLLSLVQDIRDMTLRLRMVAIGEVFSRFPRVVRDVSRELGKDIELRVRGAESELDKSMVDKIGDPLMHLVRNSIDHGIEPAETRMARGKPARG
;
A
#
# COMPACT_ATOMS: atom_id res chain seq x y z
N GLU A 1 -5.30 9.92 47.21
CA GLU A 1 -4.64 11.23 47.02
C GLU A 1 -4.42 11.46 45.52
N PRO A 2 -4.86 12.57 44.93
CA PRO A 2 -4.62 12.84 43.53
C PRO A 2 -3.12 13.15 43.38
N HIS A 3 -2.42 12.31 42.61
CA HIS A 3 -1.05 12.56 42.24
C HIS A 3 -1.00 13.85 41.38
N ALA A 4 -0.47 14.93 41.96
CA ALA A 4 -0.21 16.17 41.24
C ALA A 4 0.67 15.84 40.01
N ARG A 5 0.28 16.36 38.85
CA ARG A 5 1.03 16.10 37.61
C ARG A 5 2.40 16.78 37.71
N ILE A 6 3.46 16.11 37.30
CA ILE A 6 4.85 16.56 37.39
C ILE A 6 5.00 18.02 36.93
N GLY A 7 4.27 18.45 35.90
CA GLY A 7 4.27 19.82 35.42
C GLY A 7 3.71 20.84 36.42
N GLU A 8 2.72 20.48 37.23
CA GLU A 8 2.14 21.32 38.29
C GLU A 8 3.14 21.54 39.42
N ILE A 9 3.81 20.47 39.83
CA ILE A 9 4.87 20.50 40.85
C ILE A 9 6.04 21.40 40.44
N LEU A 10 6.46 21.31 39.18
CA LEU A 10 7.57 22.14 38.65
C LEU A 10 7.23 23.64 38.57
N VAL A 11 5.95 23.97 38.34
CA VAL A 11 5.47 25.35 38.37
C VAL A 11 5.39 25.88 39.81
N GLU A 12 4.88 25.07 40.74
CA GLU A 12 4.79 25.45 42.16
C GLU A 12 6.17 25.66 42.81
N GLN A 13 7.17 24.89 42.37
CA GLN A 13 8.56 25.04 42.85
C GLN A 13 9.30 26.19 42.12
N GLY A 14 8.65 26.92 41.21
CA GLY A 14 9.27 28.01 40.46
C GLY A 14 10.37 27.58 39.47
N ALA A 15 10.52 26.27 39.24
CA ALA A 15 11.57 25.70 38.38
C ALA A 15 11.31 25.94 36.88
N VAL A 16 10.02 26.06 36.48
CA VAL A 16 9.62 26.25 35.07
C VAL A 16 8.44 27.21 34.99
N PRO A 17 8.44 28.19 34.05
CA PRO A 17 7.30 29.08 33.82
C PRO A 17 6.05 28.29 33.39
N PRO A 18 4.83 28.68 33.85
CA PRO A 18 3.58 28.02 33.48
C PRO A 18 3.33 27.89 31.99
N GLN A 19 3.82 28.86 31.20
CA GLN A 19 3.70 28.87 29.75
C GLN A 19 4.49 27.75 29.05
N VAL A 20 5.65 27.38 29.62
CA VAL A 20 6.49 26.29 29.08
C VAL A 20 5.85 24.93 29.36
N VAL A 21 5.28 24.73 30.53
CA VAL A 21 4.56 23.49 30.88
C VAL A 21 3.32 23.34 29.99
N LYS A 22 2.56 24.42 29.78
CA LYS A 22 1.40 24.39 28.88
C LYS A 22 1.79 24.05 27.44
N ALA A 23 2.85 24.67 26.91
CA ALA A 23 3.36 24.36 25.57
C ALA A 23 3.83 22.91 25.43
N ALA A 24 4.50 22.36 26.45
CA ALA A 24 4.92 20.96 26.46
C ALA A 24 3.73 19.97 26.48
N VAL A 25 2.70 20.26 27.28
CA VAL A 25 1.47 19.47 27.34
C VAL A 25 0.70 19.52 26.01
N ASP A 26 0.60 20.70 25.39
CA ASP A 26 -0.06 20.86 24.09
C ASP A 26 0.71 20.13 22.98
N GLN A 27 2.04 20.15 23.04
CA GLN A 27 2.89 19.40 22.10
C GLN A 27 2.74 17.89 22.31
N GLN A 28 2.67 17.43 23.57
CA GLN A 28 2.45 16.02 23.89
C GLN A 28 1.08 15.54 23.41
N LYS A 29 0.02 16.34 23.59
CA LYS A 29 -1.33 16.04 23.07
C LYS A 29 -1.33 15.95 21.54
N ARG A 30 -0.67 16.87 20.85
CA ARG A 30 -0.53 16.81 19.37
C ARG A 30 0.24 15.58 18.87
N VAL A 31 1.23 15.12 19.62
CA VAL A 31 1.98 13.89 19.33
C VAL A 31 1.11 12.66 19.60
N GLU A 32 0.33 12.67 20.67
CA GLU A 32 -0.61 11.60 21.00
C GLU A 32 -1.78 11.52 20.02
N GLU A 33 -2.34 12.66 19.58
CA GLU A 33 -3.35 12.75 18.53
C GLU A 33 -2.81 12.26 17.17
N LYS A 34 -1.57 12.59 16.82
CA LYS A 34 -0.90 12.01 15.64
C LYS A 34 -0.69 10.51 15.77
N ARG A 35 -0.31 10.00 16.93
CA ARG A 35 -0.15 8.56 17.21
C ARG A 35 -1.47 7.80 17.23
N SER A 36 -2.55 8.41 17.68
CA SER A 36 -3.89 7.80 17.67
C SER A 36 -4.52 7.81 16.27
N GLY A 37 -4.09 8.70 15.37
CA GLY A 37 -4.45 8.72 13.95
C GLY A 37 -3.60 7.81 13.06
N GLU A 38 -2.48 7.28 13.56
CA GLU A 38 -1.72 6.25 12.85
C GLU A 38 -2.53 4.94 12.87
N ALA A 39 -2.99 4.52 11.71
CA ALA A 39 -3.68 3.25 11.54
C ALA A 39 -2.86 2.15 12.24
N ARG A 40 -3.50 1.42 13.18
CA ARG A 40 -2.87 0.30 13.88
C ARG A 40 -2.56 -0.77 12.84
N ILE A 41 -1.31 -0.86 12.41
CA ILE A 41 -0.87 -1.87 11.46
C ILE A 41 -0.80 -3.22 12.17
N VAL A 42 -1.60 -4.16 11.72
CA VAL A 42 -1.54 -5.55 12.16
C VAL A 42 -0.74 -6.33 11.12
N LYS A 43 0.39 -6.92 11.52
CA LYS A 43 1.18 -7.77 10.62
C LYS A 43 0.54 -9.16 10.57
N VAL A 44 0.06 -9.55 9.41
CA VAL A 44 -0.49 -10.88 9.13
C VAL A 44 0.50 -11.62 8.22
N PRO A 45 0.92 -12.86 8.58
CA PRO A 45 1.74 -13.70 7.70
C PRO A 45 1.02 -13.96 6.37
N SER A 46 1.75 -13.92 5.25
CA SER A 46 1.17 -14.05 3.91
C SER A 46 0.49 -15.41 3.71
N ASP A 47 1.07 -16.49 4.26
CA ASP A 47 0.51 -17.84 4.20
C ASP A 47 -0.88 -17.95 4.84
N ARG A 48 -1.13 -17.22 5.92
CA ARG A 48 -2.44 -17.17 6.56
C ARG A 48 -3.46 -16.42 5.72
N LEU A 49 -3.02 -15.37 5.05
CA LEU A 49 -3.88 -14.59 4.17
C LEU A 49 -4.20 -15.40 2.90
N ASP A 50 -3.24 -16.13 2.36
CA ASP A 50 -3.44 -17.04 1.24
C ASP A 50 -4.45 -18.15 1.59
N ALA A 51 -4.29 -18.78 2.75
CA ALA A 51 -5.24 -19.79 3.22
C ALA A 51 -6.66 -19.21 3.44
N LEU A 52 -6.79 -17.95 3.87
CA LEU A 52 -8.08 -17.28 3.98
C LEU A 52 -8.72 -17.06 2.61
N ILE A 53 -7.95 -16.60 1.63
CA ILE A 53 -8.42 -16.36 0.25
C ILE A 53 -8.92 -17.68 -0.36
N ASP A 54 -8.18 -18.77 -0.18
CA ASP A 54 -8.57 -20.09 -0.68
C ASP A 54 -9.90 -20.55 -0.06
N ARG A 55 -10.08 -20.38 1.26
CA ARG A 55 -11.33 -20.72 1.94
C ARG A 55 -12.51 -19.88 1.49
N VAL A 56 -12.28 -18.59 1.28
CA VAL A 56 -13.32 -17.69 0.73
C VAL A 56 -13.65 -18.08 -0.70
N GLY A 57 -12.67 -18.53 -1.50
CA GLY A 57 -12.90 -19.08 -2.84
C GLY A 57 -13.81 -20.32 -2.81
N GLU A 58 -13.54 -21.27 -1.90
CA GLU A 58 -14.40 -22.45 -1.69
C GLU A 58 -15.82 -22.04 -1.27
N LEU A 59 -15.94 -21.02 -0.39
CA LEU A 59 -17.23 -20.50 0.06
C LEU A 59 -18.04 -19.89 -1.08
N VAL A 60 -17.38 -19.14 -1.99
CA VAL A 60 -18.03 -18.59 -3.19
C VAL A 60 -18.57 -19.70 -4.08
N ILE A 61 -17.78 -20.75 -4.33
CA ILE A 61 -18.20 -21.89 -5.16
C ILE A 61 -19.41 -22.60 -4.54
N ALA A 62 -19.37 -22.85 -3.23
CA ALA A 62 -20.49 -23.46 -2.51
C ALA A 62 -21.75 -22.56 -2.51
N GLY A 63 -21.58 -21.25 -2.33
CA GLY A 63 -22.66 -20.26 -2.37
C GLY A 63 -23.35 -20.21 -3.73
N VAL A 64 -22.58 -20.15 -4.82
CA VAL A 64 -23.11 -20.18 -6.19
C VAL A 64 -23.84 -21.51 -6.46
N GLY A 65 -23.25 -22.62 -6.04
CA GLY A 65 -23.88 -23.95 -6.18
C GLY A 65 -25.21 -24.04 -5.44
N THR A 66 -25.28 -23.53 -4.22
CA THR A 66 -26.49 -23.47 -3.40
C THR A 66 -27.54 -22.57 -4.04
N HIS A 67 -27.15 -21.39 -4.50
CA HIS A 67 -28.05 -20.46 -5.19
C HIS A 67 -28.67 -21.11 -6.45
N LEU A 68 -27.88 -21.80 -7.26
CA LEU A 68 -28.39 -22.51 -8.44
C LEU A 68 -29.36 -23.65 -8.10
N GLN A 69 -29.23 -24.31 -6.96
CA GLN A 69 -30.18 -25.32 -6.52
C GLN A 69 -31.47 -24.69 -6.02
N ILE A 70 -31.39 -23.61 -5.24
CA ILE A 70 -32.52 -22.88 -4.69
C ILE A 70 -33.35 -22.19 -5.80
N SER A 71 -32.69 -21.68 -6.85
CA SER A 71 -33.38 -21.05 -7.99
C SER A 71 -34.38 -21.97 -8.70
N ARG A 72 -34.24 -23.31 -8.52
CA ARG A 72 -35.18 -24.32 -9.05
C ARG A 72 -36.36 -24.55 -8.14
N ILE A 73 -36.35 -24.04 -6.93
CA ILE A 73 -37.39 -24.17 -5.94
C ILE A 73 -38.36 -22.99 -6.08
N GLN A 74 -39.65 -23.25 -6.27
CA GLN A 74 -40.67 -22.18 -6.39
C GLN A 74 -41.06 -21.62 -5.01
N ARG A 75 -40.10 -21.06 -4.31
CA ARG A 75 -40.27 -20.43 -2.97
C ARG A 75 -39.52 -19.10 -2.96
N PRO A 76 -40.21 -17.97 -3.25
CA PRO A 76 -39.62 -16.65 -3.34
C PRO A 76 -38.85 -16.21 -2.07
N ASP A 77 -39.36 -16.56 -0.90
CA ASP A 77 -38.75 -16.29 0.40
C ASP A 77 -37.38 -16.93 0.57
N ILE A 78 -37.21 -18.17 0.04
CA ILE A 78 -35.92 -18.88 0.08
C ILE A 78 -34.98 -18.33 -0.98
N GLN A 79 -35.50 -17.97 -2.17
CA GLN A 79 -34.68 -17.38 -3.24
C GLN A 79 -34.09 -16.03 -2.80
N GLU A 80 -34.89 -15.14 -2.22
CA GLU A 80 -34.43 -13.86 -1.68
C GLU A 80 -33.33 -14.06 -0.63
N SER A 81 -33.52 -15.00 0.30
CA SER A 81 -32.51 -15.32 1.31
C SER A 81 -31.20 -15.84 0.70
N ALA A 82 -31.27 -16.63 -0.37
CA ALA A 82 -30.12 -17.16 -1.07
C ALA A 82 -29.36 -16.05 -1.85
N GLU A 83 -30.07 -15.10 -2.44
CA GLU A 83 -29.48 -13.94 -3.11
C GLU A 83 -28.72 -13.06 -2.12
N VAL A 84 -29.31 -12.76 -0.96
CA VAL A 84 -28.65 -11.99 0.11
C VAL A 84 -27.40 -12.71 0.61
N LEU A 85 -27.47 -14.04 0.82
CA LEU A 85 -26.33 -14.84 1.23
C LEU A 85 -25.21 -14.77 0.20
N LEU A 86 -25.52 -14.94 -1.08
CA LEU A 86 -24.53 -14.88 -2.16
C LEU A 86 -23.87 -13.50 -2.25
N SER A 87 -24.64 -12.44 -2.11
CA SER A 87 -24.11 -11.06 -2.05
C SER A 87 -23.14 -10.88 -0.89
N LEU A 88 -23.48 -11.34 0.32
CA LEU A 88 -22.58 -11.26 1.48
C LEU A 88 -21.29 -12.05 1.27
N VAL A 89 -21.36 -13.23 0.65
CA VAL A 89 -20.17 -14.03 0.31
C VAL A 89 -19.27 -13.31 -0.69
N GLN A 90 -19.87 -12.62 -1.69
CA GLN A 90 -19.10 -11.82 -2.65
C GLN A 90 -18.44 -10.62 -1.98
N ASP A 91 -19.16 -9.94 -1.08
CA ASP A 91 -18.60 -8.82 -0.33
C ASP A 91 -17.38 -9.26 0.55
N ILE A 92 -17.52 -10.41 1.22
CA ILE A 92 -16.42 -11.00 2.01
C ILE A 92 -15.21 -11.31 1.11
N ARG A 93 -15.43 -11.87 -0.08
CA ARG A 93 -14.38 -12.14 -1.06
C ARG A 93 -13.64 -10.85 -1.43
N ASP A 94 -14.39 -9.81 -1.78
CA ASP A 94 -13.82 -8.54 -2.23
C ASP A 94 -13.05 -7.84 -1.10
N MET A 95 -13.56 -7.89 0.14
CA MET A 95 -12.83 -7.40 1.31
C MET A 95 -11.55 -8.20 1.57
N THR A 96 -11.60 -9.52 1.43
CA THR A 96 -10.44 -10.40 1.63
C THR A 96 -9.35 -10.13 0.59
N LEU A 97 -9.72 -9.94 -0.68
CA LEU A 97 -8.78 -9.57 -1.74
C LEU A 97 -8.10 -8.22 -1.47
N ARG A 98 -8.86 -7.23 -0.96
CA ARG A 98 -8.28 -5.92 -0.59
C ARG A 98 -7.24 -6.01 0.52
N LEU A 99 -7.36 -6.97 1.45
CA LEU A 99 -6.34 -7.17 2.50
C LEU A 99 -4.98 -7.60 1.94
N ARG A 100 -4.92 -8.11 0.72
CA ARG A 100 -3.70 -8.54 0.04
C ARG A 100 -3.10 -7.48 -0.88
N MET A 101 -3.82 -6.39 -1.12
CA MET A 101 -3.33 -5.32 -1.98
C MET A 101 -2.22 -4.54 -1.29
N VAL A 102 -1.17 -4.24 -2.05
CA VAL A 102 -0.03 -3.42 -1.62
C VAL A 102 0.27 -2.37 -2.69
N ALA A 103 0.79 -1.22 -2.27
CA ALA A 103 1.18 -0.18 -3.21
C ALA A 103 2.33 -0.66 -4.12
N ILE A 104 2.18 -0.52 -5.43
CA ILE A 104 3.21 -0.90 -6.42
C ILE A 104 4.50 -0.07 -6.27
N GLY A 105 4.43 1.05 -5.57
CA GLY A 105 5.57 1.89 -5.25
C GLY A 105 6.71 1.15 -4.53
N GLU A 106 6.42 0.08 -3.82
CA GLU A 106 7.44 -0.78 -3.22
C GLU A 106 8.39 -1.37 -4.27
N VAL A 107 7.86 -1.79 -5.42
CA VAL A 107 8.66 -2.29 -6.57
C VAL A 107 9.56 -1.17 -7.10
N PHE A 108 8.99 0.01 -7.28
CA PHE A 108 9.68 1.14 -7.89
C PHE A 108 10.76 1.76 -6.98
N SER A 109 10.71 1.50 -5.68
CA SER A 109 11.69 2.03 -4.72
C SER A 109 13.14 1.65 -5.04
N ARG A 110 13.37 0.53 -5.72
CA ARG A 110 14.70 0.03 -6.12
C ARG A 110 15.21 0.64 -7.42
N PHE A 111 14.33 1.17 -8.27
CA PHE A 111 14.66 1.63 -9.63
C PHE A 111 15.59 2.84 -9.66
N PRO A 112 15.45 3.87 -8.79
CA PRO A 112 16.34 5.03 -8.81
C PRO A 112 17.81 4.67 -8.66
N ARG A 113 18.12 3.64 -7.86
CA ARG A 113 19.48 3.17 -7.69
C ARG A 113 20.00 2.53 -8.96
N VAL A 114 19.24 1.60 -9.54
CA VAL A 114 19.65 0.89 -10.77
C VAL A 114 19.77 1.84 -11.94
N VAL A 115 18.82 2.78 -12.12
CA VAL A 115 18.90 3.81 -13.15
C VAL A 115 20.19 4.63 -13.00
N ARG A 116 20.53 5.05 -11.81
CA ARG A 116 21.75 5.81 -11.52
C ARG A 116 23.01 5.02 -11.87
N ASP A 117 23.07 3.76 -11.44
CA ASP A 117 24.25 2.92 -11.61
C ASP A 117 24.47 2.62 -13.11
N VAL A 118 23.43 2.22 -13.85
CA VAL A 118 23.50 1.94 -15.29
C VAL A 118 23.73 3.20 -16.10
N SER A 119 23.12 4.34 -15.76
CA SER A 119 23.36 5.62 -16.41
C SER A 119 24.81 6.05 -16.32
N ARG A 120 25.42 5.87 -15.15
CA ARG A 120 26.83 6.17 -14.91
C ARG A 120 27.76 5.25 -15.72
N GLU A 121 27.45 3.95 -15.76
CA GLU A 121 28.20 2.95 -16.54
C GLU A 121 28.21 3.27 -18.05
N LEU A 122 27.06 3.72 -18.57
CA LEU A 122 26.85 4.02 -19.98
C LEU A 122 27.16 5.49 -20.37
N GLY A 123 27.56 6.33 -19.40
CA GLY A 123 27.80 7.75 -19.63
C GLY A 123 26.57 8.54 -20.09
N LYS A 124 25.36 8.09 -19.71
CA LYS A 124 24.08 8.72 -20.10
C LYS A 124 23.50 9.52 -18.93
N ASP A 125 22.92 10.69 -19.19
CA ASP A 125 22.14 11.47 -18.21
C ASP A 125 20.68 11.12 -18.37
N ILE A 126 20.11 10.43 -17.37
CA ILE A 126 18.75 9.89 -17.42
C ILE A 126 17.97 10.31 -16.18
N GLU A 127 16.74 10.76 -16.39
CA GLU A 127 15.78 11.06 -15.34
C GLU A 127 14.69 9.99 -15.25
N LEU A 128 14.59 9.33 -14.09
CA LEU A 128 13.48 8.42 -13.81
C LEU A 128 12.31 9.18 -13.21
N ARG A 129 11.16 9.13 -13.87
CA ARG A 129 9.89 9.65 -13.35
C ARG A 129 8.91 8.51 -13.10
N VAL A 130 8.49 8.36 -11.87
CA VAL A 130 7.47 7.38 -11.46
C VAL A 130 6.16 8.10 -11.21
N ARG A 131 5.06 7.59 -11.76
CA ARG A 131 3.69 8.07 -11.51
C ARG A 131 2.79 6.90 -11.18
N GLY A 132 1.80 7.10 -10.30
CA GLY A 132 0.88 6.04 -9.90
C GLY A 132 1.51 5.03 -8.93
N ALA A 133 2.54 5.43 -8.17
CA ALA A 133 3.19 4.58 -7.18
C ALA A 133 2.23 4.16 -6.04
N GLU A 134 1.16 4.93 -5.84
CA GLU A 134 0.08 4.71 -4.89
C GLU A 134 -0.93 3.66 -5.35
N SER A 135 -0.89 3.25 -6.62
CA SER A 135 -1.79 2.22 -7.14
C SER A 135 -1.56 0.90 -6.43
N GLU A 136 -2.64 0.24 -6.05
CA GLU A 136 -2.60 -1.02 -5.33
C GLU A 136 -2.63 -2.21 -6.30
N LEU A 137 -1.85 -3.22 -5.99
CA LEU A 137 -1.77 -4.47 -6.73
C LEU A 137 -1.66 -5.64 -5.76
N ASP A 138 -2.11 -6.83 -6.20
CA ASP A 138 -1.96 -8.05 -5.40
C ASP A 138 -0.49 -8.34 -5.08
N LYS A 139 -0.19 -8.65 -3.82
CA LYS A 139 1.17 -8.88 -3.34
C LYS A 139 1.91 -9.95 -4.17
N SER A 140 1.23 -11.03 -4.57
CA SER A 140 1.86 -12.08 -5.39
C SER A 140 2.23 -11.62 -6.80
N MET A 141 1.49 -10.64 -7.33
CA MET A 141 1.83 -10.00 -8.61
C MET A 141 3.00 -9.03 -8.43
N VAL A 142 2.99 -8.23 -7.36
CA VAL A 142 4.08 -7.31 -7.01
C VAL A 142 5.41 -8.06 -6.92
N ASP A 143 5.41 -9.20 -6.25
CA ASP A 143 6.62 -10.03 -6.07
C ASP A 143 7.13 -10.62 -7.40
N LYS A 144 6.25 -10.89 -8.36
CA LYS A 144 6.61 -11.47 -9.68
C LYS A 144 6.99 -10.44 -10.72
N ILE A 145 6.46 -9.20 -10.63
CA ILE A 145 6.64 -8.18 -11.67
C ILE A 145 7.92 -7.38 -11.51
N GLY A 146 8.52 -7.37 -10.31
CA GLY A 146 9.67 -6.55 -9.99
C GLY A 146 10.88 -6.81 -10.90
N ASP A 147 11.27 -8.06 -11.05
CA ASP A 147 12.42 -8.46 -11.86
C ASP A 147 12.21 -8.22 -13.36
N PRO A 148 11.06 -8.61 -13.98
CA PRO A 148 10.74 -8.24 -15.36
C PRO A 148 10.78 -6.74 -15.63
N LEU A 149 10.17 -5.92 -14.74
CA LEU A 149 10.20 -4.47 -14.89
C LEU A 149 11.61 -3.91 -14.79
N MET A 150 12.43 -4.42 -13.87
CA MET A 150 13.82 -4.03 -13.73
C MET A 150 14.61 -4.31 -15.01
N HIS A 151 14.37 -5.47 -15.65
CA HIS A 151 15.00 -5.82 -16.90
C HIS A 151 14.55 -4.88 -18.04
N LEU A 152 13.26 -4.54 -18.12
CA LEU A 152 12.74 -3.59 -19.09
C LEU A 152 13.33 -2.19 -18.91
N VAL A 153 13.46 -1.71 -17.68
CA VAL A 153 14.10 -0.43 -17.37
C VAL A 153 15.55 -0.43 -17.83
N ARG A 154 16.31 -1.48 -17.49
CA ARG A 154 17.71 -1.63 -17.92
C ARG A 154 17.83 -1.61 -19.46
N ASN A 155 17.01 -2.38 -20.15
CA ASN A 155 17.00 -2.42 -21.62
C ASN A 155 16.64 -1.05 -22.22
N SER A 156 15.70 -0.33 -21.61
CA SER A 156 15.33 1.02 -22.06
C SER A 156 16.49 2.00 -21.92
N ILE A 157 17.25 1.91 -20.84
CA ILE A 157 18.44 2.74 -20.62
C ILE A 157 19.52 2.39 -21.63
N ASP A 158 19.80 1.11 -21.82
CA ASP A 158 20.89 0.62 -22.67
C ASP A 158 20.61 0.90 -24.14
N HIS A 159 19.50 0.42 -24.64
CA HIS A 159 19.16 0.45 -26.06
C HIS A 159 18.09 1.47 -26.45
N GLY A 160 17.23 1.89 -25.51
CA GLY A 160 16.11 2.79 -25.79
C GLY A 160 16.49 4.28 -25.77
N ILE A 161 17.50 4.67 -24.99
CA ILE A 161 17.92 6.07 -24.86
C ILE A 161 19.25 6.28 -25.60
N GLU A 162 19.24 7.19 -26.56
CA GLU A 162 20.42 7.58 -27.35
C GLU A 162 21.43 8.32 -26.47
N PRO A 163 22.75 8.26 -26.78
CA PRO A 163 23.77 9.12 -26.18
C PRO A 163 23.44 10.60 -26.31
N ALA A 164 23.89 11.41 -25.33
CA ALA A 164 23.58 12.84 -25.25
C ALA A 164 23.90 13.61 -26.54
N GLU A 165 25.04 13.32 -27.16
CA GLU A 165 25.47 13.96 -28.43
C GLU A 165 24.49 13.66 -29.56
N THR A 166 24.07 12.40 -29.70
CA THR A 166 23.10 11.98 -30.76
C THR A 166 21.73 12.63 -30.51
N ARG A 167 21.31 12.72 -29.22
CA ARG A 167 20.06 13.39 -28.86
C ARG A 167 20.06 14.85 -29.26
N MET A 168 21.12 15.58 -28.89
CA MET A 168 21.29 17.00 -29.25
C MET A 168 21.34 17.23 -30.77
N ALA A 169 22.06 16.37 -31.50
CA ALA A 169 22.09 16.44 -32.95
C ALA A 169 20.70 16.26 -33.63
N ARG A 170 19.79 15.57 -32.93
CA ARG A 170 18.40 15.37 -33.35
C ARG A 170 17.41 16.37 -32.73
N GLY A 171 17.89 17.44 -32.11
CA GLY A 171 17.06 18.48 -31.49
C GLY A 171 16.35 18.04 -30.21
N LYS A 172 16.78 16.93 -29.58
CA LYS A 172 16.26 16.45 -28.31
C LYS A 172 17.09 16.99 -27.13
N PRO A 173 16.53 17.11 -25.91
CA PRO A 173 17.31 17.41 -24.72
C PRO A 173 18.43 16.38 -24.52
N ALA A 174 19.59 16.82 -24.03
CA ALA A 174 20.72 15.91 -23.70
C ALA A 174 20.30 14.84 -22.69
N ARG A 175 19.44 15.21 -21.74
CA ARG A 175 18.90 14.34 -20.70
C ARG A 175 17.77 13.47 -21.28
N GLY A 176 17.85 12.17 -21.02
CA GLY A 176 16.87 11.17 -21.45
C GLY A 176 15.82 10.83 -20.42
#